data_5c4fc5724fe0e22ff0e24ab5800f7c05
#
_entry.id   5c4fc5724fe0e22ff0e24ab5800f7c05
#
_cell.length_a   1.000
_cell.length_b   1.000
_cell.length_c   1.000
_cell.angle_alpha   90.00
_cell.angle_beta   90.00
_cell.angle_gamma   90.00
#
_symmetry.space_group_name_H-M   'P 1'
#
loop_
_entity.id
_entity.type
_entity.pdbx_description
1 polymer ?
#
loop_
_entity_poly.entity_id
_entity_poly.type
_entity_poly.pdbx_seq_one_letter_code
_entity_poly.pdbx_strand_id
1 'polypeptide(L)'
;GHDKALCEVKLPEFTDDVEAIKGAVKSFVFDTCKAEANWNMTNFVNDQVELIRRQVGDRKVLLALSGGVDSSVVAALLLKAIGDKLVCVHVNHGLMRKGESEAVVEIFGKELKANLIYVDATDRFLSKLENVADPEQKRKIIGGEFIRVFEEEARKLDGIDFLGQGTIYPDIVESGTKTAKMVKSHHNVGGLPEDLQFELVEPLRQLFKDEVRRVGRSMGMPEHLITRHPFPGPGLAVRILGDITPEKVRILQDADDIYIRGLREYKVRLSGEEARRVLA
;
A
#
# COMPACT_ATOMS: atom_id res chain seq x y z
N GLY A 1 -3.97 -0.97 41.26
CA GLY A 1 -3.21 0.19 40.81
C GLY A 1 -1.82 -0.27 40.38
N HIS A 2 -1.55 -0.28 39.09
CA HIS A 2 -0.18 -0.45 38.58
C HIS A 2 0.37 0.97 38.41
N ASP A 3 1.29 1.39 39.28
CA ASP A 3 2.14 2.55 39.07
C ASP A 3 2.99 2.30 37.85
N LYS A 4 2.59 2.86 36.72
CA LYS A 4 3.47 2.95 35.54
C LYS A 4 4.50 4.02 35.87
N ALA A 5 5.72 3.62 36.15
CA ALA A 5 6.84 4.55 36.23
C ALA A 5 6.97 5.26 34.88
N LEU A 6 6.74 6.58 34.86
CA LEU A 6 7.01 7.44 33.74
C LEU A 6 8.51 7.73 33.74
N CYS A 7 9.21 7.25 32.70
CA CYS A 7 10.59 7.60 32.45
C CYS A 7 10.62 8.79 31.48
N GLU A 8 11.36 9.84 31.83
CA GLU A 8 11.54 11.01 31.00
C GLU A 8 13.01 11.18 30.62
N VAL A 9 13.26 11.63 29.40
CA VAL A 9 14.58 12.05 28.93
C VAL A 9 14.50 13.53 28.53
N LYS A 10 15.42 14.34 29.08
CA LYS A 10 15.62 15.71 28.57
C LYS A 10 16.59 15.67 27.41
N LEU A 11 16.09 16.01 26.24
CA LEU A 11 16.94 16.23 25.06
C LEU A 11 17.60 17.61 25.15
N PRO A 12 18.81 17.77 24.60
CA PRO A 12 19.46 19.08 24.51
C PRO A 12 18.54 20.07 23.77
N GLU A 13 18.29 21.23 24.36
CA GLU A 13 17.51 22.27 23.71
C GLU A 13 18.34 22.90 22.59
N PHE A 14 17.74 23.06 21.40
CA PHE A 14 18.32 23.79 20.25
C PHE A 14 19.72 23.34 19.82
N THR A 15 19.98 22.03 19.80
CA THR A 15 21.24 21.52 19.25
C THR A 15 21.05 20.90 17.87
N ASP A 16 21.92 21.27 16.91
CA ASP A 16 22.06 20.60 15.62
C ASP A 16 22.99 19.37 15.71
N ASP A 17 23.49 19.04 16.91
CA ASP A 17 24.34 17.89 17.15
C ASP A 17 23.49 16.61 17.18
N VAL A 18 23.32 16.03 16.01
CA VAL A 18 22.57 14.78 15.79
C VAL A 18 23.17 13.61 16.59
N GLU A 19 24.48 13.58 16.78
CA GLU A 19 25.14 12.49 17.53
C GLU A 19 24.88 12.61 19.03
N ALA A 20 24.84 13.82 19.58
CA ALA A 20 24.45 14.03 20.97
C ALA A 20 22.99 13.61 21.22
N ILE A 21 22.07 13.96 20.33
CA ILE A 21 20.66 13.53 20.39
C ILE A 21 20.54 12.01 20.32
N LYS A 22 21.22 11.37 19.35
CA LYS A 22 21.24 9.93 19.20
C LYS A 22 21.79 9.23 20.43
N GLY A 23 22.86 9.76 21.04
CA GLY A 23 23.46 9.24 22.27
C GLY A 23 22.48 9.29 23.43
N ALA A 24 21.84 10.42 23.65
CA ALA A 24 20.85 10.60 24.71
C ALA A 24 19.65 9.65 24.54
N VAL A 25 19.09 9.55 23.33
CA VAL A 25 17.98 8.65 23.02
C VAL A 25 18.38 7.19 23.19
N LYS A 26 19.57 6.80 22.72
CA LYS A 26 20.09 5.43 22.85
C LYS A 26 20.25 5.04 24.32
N SER A 27 20.88 5.88 25.13
CA SER A 27 21.04 5.64 26.56
C SER A 27 19.68 5.55 27.26
N PHE A 28 18.74 6.44 26.95
CA PHE A 28 17.40 6.38 27.50
C PHE A 28 16.70 5.05 27.18
N VAL A 29 16.69 4.66 25.90
CA VAL A 29 16.00 3.44 25.44
C VAL A 29 16.63 2.18 26.04
N PHE A 30 17.96 2.05 25.98
CA PHE A 30 18.63 0.80 26.38
C PHE A 30 19.02 0.76 27.85
N ASP A 31 19.49 1.88 28.42
CA ASP A 31 19.99 1.90 29.78
C ASP A 31 18.90 2.22 30.80
N THR A 32 17.96 3.11 30.47
CA THR A 32 16.86 3.50 31.37
C THR A 32 15.64 2.60 31.19
N CYS A 33 15.14 2.46 29.96
CA CYS A 33 13.96 1.66 29.65
C CYS A 33 14.25 0.16 29.57
N LYS A 34 15.53 -0.25 29.53
CA LYS A 34 15.96 -1.65 29.38
C LYS A 34 15.36 -2.35 28.18
N ALA A 35 15.13 -1.60 27.08
CA ALA A 35 14.61 -2.17 25.85
C ALA A 35 15.67 -3.07 25.19
N GLU A 36 15.22 -4.18 24.63
CA GLU A 36 16.07 -5.10 23.88
C GLU A 36 16.06 -4.76 22.39
N ALA A 37 17.22 -4.79 21.73
CA ALA A 37 17.35 -4.59 20.30
C ALA A 37 17.02 -5.88 19.52
N ASN A 38 15.80 -6.40 19.71
CA ASN A 38 15.35 -7.67 19.13
C ASN A 38 14.53 -7.52 17.84
N TRP A 39 14.22 -6.29 17.44
CA TRP A 39 13.44 -6.03 16.23
C TRP A 39 14.35 -5.88 15.01
N ASN A 40 14.14 -6.73 14.01
CA ASN A 40 14.76 -6.64 12.69
C ASN A 40 13.80 -7.17 11.61
N MET A 41 14.08 -6.84 10.32
CA MET A 41 13.20 -7.19 9.21
C MET A 41 12.96 -8.68 9.03
N THR A 42 14.00 -9.50 9.24
CA THR A 42 13.88 -10.96 9.08
C THR A 42 12.97 -11.54 10.17
N ASN A 43 13.17 -11.13 11.42
CA ASN A 43 12.31 -11.55 12.53
C ASN A 43 10.88 -11.09 12.30
N PHE A 44 10.70 -9.83 11.90
CA PHE A 44 9.37 -9.29 11.59
C PHE A 44 8.66 -10.13 10.53
N VAL A 45 9.32 -10.46 9.41
CA VAL A 45 8.70 -11.28 8.34
C VAL A 45 8.31 -12.65 8.87
N ASN A 46 9.20 -13.30 9.64
CA ASN A 46 8.89 -14.62 10.19
C ASN A 46 7.75 -14.58 11.20
N ASP A 47 7.73 -13.59 12.09
CA ASP A 47 6.67 -13.40 13.07
C ASP A 47 5.32 -13.11 12.40
N GLN A 48 5.30 -12.27 11.36
CA GLN A 48 4.08 -12.00 10.60
C GLN A 48 3.58 -13.24 9.84
N VAL A 49 4.46 -14.01 9.24
CA VAL A 49 4.09 -15.27 8.58
C VAL A 49 3.44 -16.24 9.56
N GLU A 50 3.98 -16.39 10.76
CA GLU A 50 3.42 -17.24 11.80
C GLU A 50 2.07 -16.71 12.32
N LEU A 51 1.94 -15.39 12.52
CA LEU A 51 0.68 -14.77 12.92
C LEU A 51 -0.41 -14.97 11.88
N ILE A 52 -0.09 -14.75 10.60
CA ILE A 52 -1.02 -14.97 9.49
C ILE A 52 -1.47 -16.44 9.45
N ARG A 53 -0.53 -17.39 9.56
CA ARG A 53 -0.85 -18.83 9.57
C ARG A 53 -1.80 -19.21 10.70
N ARG A 54 -1.58 -18.68 11.89
CA ARG A 54 -2.45 -18.92 13.05
C ARG A 54 -3.84 -18.31 12.88
N GLN A 55 -3.88 -17.08 12.37
CA GLN A 55 -5.14 -16.35 12.17
C GLN A 55 -5.99 -17.01 11.08
N VAL A 56 -5.39 -17.30 9.93
CA VAL A 56 -6.09 -17.79 8.74
C VAL A 56 -6.40 -19.29 8.84
N GLY A 57 -5.47 -20.10 9.35
CA GLY A 57 -5.61 -21.55 9.39
C GLY A 57 -5.79 -22.15 7.99
N ASP A 58 -6.87 -22.92 7.79
CA ASP A 58 -7.19 -23.56 6.51
C ASP A 58 -8.12 -22.73 5.61
N ARG A 59 -8.50 -21.54 6.05
CA ARG A 59 -9.39 -20.63 5.34
C ARG A 59 -8.67 -19.83 4.26
N LYS A 60 -9.43 -19.12 3.43
CA LYS A 60 -8.90 -18.32 2.32
C LYS A 60 -8.92 -16.83 2.63
N VAL A 61 -7.96 -16.12 2.04
CA VAL A 61 -7.83 -14.66 2.11
C VAL A 61 -8.03 -14.06 0.74
N LEU A 62 -8.88 -13.05 0.63
CA LEU A 62 -9.04 -12.21 -0.55
C LEU A 62 -8.23 -10.94 -0.39
N LEU A 63 -7.54 -10.51 -1.41
CA LEU A 63 -6.74 -9.27 -1.42
C LEU A 63 -7.00 -8.47 -2.68
N ALA A 64 -7.38 -7.20 -2.52
CA ALA A 64 -7.37 -6.24 -3.60
C ALA A 64 -5.93 -5.81 -3.90
N LEU A 65 -5.39 -6.23 -5.03
CA LEU A 65 -4.02 -5.97 -5.44
C LEU A 65 -3.98 -4.72 -6.35
N SER A 66 -3.76 -3.55 -5.77
CA SER A 66 -3.77 -2.28 -6.51
C SER A 66 -2.49 -2.01 -7.32
N GLY A 67 -1.46 -2.84 -7.17
CA GLY A 67 -0.12 -2.58 -7.71
C GLY A 67 0.69 -1.54 -6.92
N GLY A 68 0.14 -0.96 -5.84
CA GLY A 68 0.88 -0.12 -4.90
C GLY A 68 1.83 -0.93 -4.02
N VAL A 69 2.82 -0.24 -3.41
CA VAL A 69 3.84 -0.89 -2.57
C VAL A 69 3.20 -1.69 -1.44
N ASP A 70 2.23 -1.12 -0.72
CA ASP A 70 1.63 -1.76 0.45
C ASP A 70 0.88 -3.03 0.09
N SER A 71 -0.03 -2.98 -0.88
CA SER A 71 -0.76 -4.16 -1.35
C SER A 71 0.17 -5.24 -1.91
N SER A 72 1.26 -4.83 -2.55
CA SER A 72 2.27 -5.76 -3.09
C SER A 72 3.05 -6.47 -1.98
N VAL A 73 3.45 -5.74 -0.92
CA VAL A 73 4.13 -6.35 0.25
C VAL A 73 3.18 -7.25 1.04
N VAL A 74 1.91 -6.85 1.20
CA VAL A 74 0.88 -7.72 1.79
C VAL A 74 0.72 -9.01 0.99
N ALA A 75 0.61 -8.90 -0.36
CA ALA A 75 0.52 -10.08 -1.23
C ALA A 75 1.71 -11.03 -1.05
N ALA A 76 2.93 -10.49 -1.01
CA ALA A 76 4.14 -11.30 -0.82
C ALA A 76 4.16 -11.99 0.56
N LEU A 77 3.79 -11.30 1.64
CA LEU A 77 3.69 -11.89 2.99
C LEU A 77 2.62 -12.99 3.05
N LEU A 78 1.43 -12.73 2.49
CA LEU A 78 0.35 -13.70 2.43
C LEU A 78 0.73 -14.92 1.59
N LEU A 79 1.33 -14.74 0.41
CA LEU A 79 1.83 -15.86 -0.40
C LEU A 79 2.81 -16.73 0.37
N LYS A 80 3.76 -16.11 1.09
CA LYS A 80 4.74 -16.83 1.91
C LYS A 80 4.08 -17.57 3.08
N ALA A 81 3.02 -17.01 3.65
CA ALA A 81 2.34 -17.58 4.81
C ALA A 81 1.38 -18.71 4.43
N ILE A 82 0.51 -18.50 3.44
CA ILE A 82 -0.66 -19.34 3.16
C ILE A 82 -0.73 -19.85 1.71
N GLY A 83 0.19 -19.44 0.83
CA GLY A 83 0.27 -19.95 -0.55
C GLY A 83 -1.04 -19.83 -1.33
N ASP A 84 -1.55 -20.96 -1.81
CA ASP A 84 -2.73 -21.08 -2.67
C ASP A 84 -4.05 -20.62 -2.02
N LYS A 85 -4.05 -20.41 -0.69
CA LYS A 85 -5.21 -19.89 0.04
C LYS A 85 -5.38 -18.36 -0.17
N LEU A 86 -4.39 -17.69 -0.74
CA LEU A 86 -4.50 -16.30 -1.15
C LEU A 86 -5.13 -16.19 -2.53
N VAL A 87 -6.21 -15.41 -2.63
CA VAL A 87 -6.81 -14.98 -3.90
C VAL A 87 -6.59 -13.49 -4.05
N CYS A 88 -5.89 -13.08 -5.10
CA CYS A 88 -5.67 -11.67 -5.43
C CYS A 88 -6.64 -11.24 -6.53
N VAL A 89 -7.25 -10.06 -6.39
CA VAL A 89 -8.05 -9.43 -7.43
C VAL A 89 -7.36 -8.13 -7.84
N HIS A 90 -7.00 -8.01 -9.10
CA HIS A 90 -6.50 -6.78 -9.70
C HIS A 90 -7.53 -6.22 -10.68
N VAL A 91 -7.99 -5.01 -10.40
CA VAL A 91 -8.94 -4.28 -11.26
C VAL A 91 -8.19 -3.24 -12.06
N ASN A 92 -8.14 -3.43 -13.37
CA ASN A 92 -7.71 -2.39 -14.30
C ASN A 92 -8.88 -1.47 -14.61
N HIS A 93 -8.85 -0.26 -14.09
CA HIS A 93 -9.88 0.76 -14.33
C HIS A 93 -9.52 1.70 -15.50
N GLY A 94 -8.48 1.41 -16.26
CA GLY A 94 -8.05 2.21 -17.40
C GLY A 94 -7.34 3.54 -17.07
N LEU A 95 -7.23 3.89 -15.78
CA LEU A 95 -6.66 5.16 -15.30
C LEU A 95 -5.33 4.96 -14.57
N MET A 96 -4.74 3.77 -14.71
CA MET A 96 -3.42 3.45 -14.16
C MET A 96 -2.32 4.03 -15.05
N ARG A 97 -1.10 4.10 -14.53
CA ARG A 97 0.07 4.43 -15.32
C ARG A 97 0.28 3.41 -16.43
N LYS A 98 0.98 3.83 -17.46
CA LYS A 98 1.32 2.96 -18.58
C LYS A 98 2.06 1.71 -18.11
N GLY A 99 1.57 0.54 -18.49
CA GLY A 99 2.18 -0.76 -18.20
C GLY A 99 2.04 -1.25 -16.75
N GLU A 100 1.30 -0.54 -15.87
CA GLU A 100 1.18 -0.96 -14.46
C GLU A 100 0.36 -2.22 -14.26
N SER A 101 -0.77 -2.35 -14.90
CA SER A 101 -1.60 -3.56 -14.81
C SER A 101 -0.89 -4.77 -15.39
N GLU A 102 -0.20 -4.60 -16.49
CA GLU A 102 0.62 -5.63 -17.13
C GLU A 102 1.75 -6.08 -16.20
N ALA A 103 2.41 -5.14 -15.52
CA ALA A 103 3.45 -5.46 -14.55
C ALA A 103 2.91 -6.25 -13.35
N VAL A 104 1.72 -5.93 -12.86
CA VAL A 104 1.06 -6.70 -11.79
C VAL A 104 0.78 -8.13 -12.23
N VAL A 105 0.24 -8.31 -13.44
CA VAL A 105 -0.04 -9.65 -14.00
C VAL A 105 1.25 -10.45 -14.18
N GLU A 106 2.31 -9.83 -14.70
CA GLU A 106 3.60 -10.50 -14.91
C GLU A 106 4.20 -10.96 -13.59
N ILE A 107 4.32 -10.05 -12.61
CA ILE A 107 4.98 -10.35 -11.34
C ILE A 107 4.15 -11.32 -10.49
N PHE A 108 2.90 -10.97 -10.22
CA PHE A 108 2.07 -11.77 -9.30
C PHE A 108 1.45 -13.00 -9.96
N GLY A 109 1.03 -12.88 -11.22
CA GLY A 109 0.41 -13.99 -11.94
C GLY A 109 1.42 -15.02 -12.45
N LYS A 110 2.52 -14.57 -13.07
CA LYS A 110 3.46 -15.48 -13.72
C LYS A 110 4.69 -15.81 -12.88
N GLU A 111 5.39 -14.79 -12.34
CA GLU A 111 6.62 -15.03 -11.58
C GLU A 111 6.33 -15.62 -10.21
N LEU A 112 5.45 -15.01 -9.43
CA LEU A 112 5.08 -15.44 -8.08
C LEU A 112 3.98 -16.50 -8.07
N LYS A 113 3.34 -16.78 -9.20
CA LYS A 113 2.27 -17.78 -9.38
C LYS A 113 1.14 -17.64 -8.34
N ALA A 114 0.79 -16.39 -7.99
CA ALA A 114 -0.35 -16.11 -7.15
C ALA A 114 -1.65 -16.51 -7.86
N ASN A 115 -2.66 -16.89 -7.11
CA ASN A 115 -4.02 -17.03 -7.66
C ASN A 115 -4.58 -15.63 -7.92
N LEU A 116 -4.33 -15.11 -9.13
CA LEU A 116 -4.64 -13.75 -9.55
C LEU A 116 -5.84 -13.72 -10.50
N ILE A 117 -6.88 -13.03 -10.08
CA ILE A 117 -8.02 -12.66 -10.91
C ILE A 117 -7.76 -11.26 -11.48
N TYR A 118 -7.59 -11.18 -12.79
CA TYR A 118 -7.46 -9.90 -13.50
C TYR A 118 -8.81 -9.49 -14.08
N VAL A 119 -9.26 -8.29 -13.74
CA VAL A 119 -10.51 -7.72 -14.24
C VAL A 119 -10.19 -6.48 -15.07
N ASP A 120 -10.44 -6.54 -16.37
CA ASP A 120 -10.43 -5.32 -17.20
C ASP A 120 -11.81 -4.65 -17.12
N ALA A 121 -11.87 -3.57 -16.38
CA ALA A 121 -13.05 -2.75 -16.21
C ALA A 121 -12.91 -1.36 -16.87
N THR A 122 -11.96 -1.21 -17.79
CA THR A 122 -11.62 0.08 -18.43
C THR A 122 -12.86 0.78 -18.98
N ASP A 123 -13.64 0.11 -19.83
CA ASP A 123 -14.82 0.72 -20.44
C ASP A 123 -15.89 1.08 -19.41
N ARG A 124 -16.04 0.26 -18.39
CA ARG A 124 -16.99 0.46 -17.29
C ARG A 124 -16.66 1.73 -16.50
N PHE A 125 -15.41 1.97 -16.17
CA PHE A 125 -14.98 3.17 -15.46
C PHE A 125 -15.04 4.41 -16.35
N LEU A 126 -14.55 4.33 -17.58
CA LEU A 126 -14.55 5.47 -18.49
C LEU A 126 -15.96 5.94 -18.82
N SER A 127 -16.90 5.03 -19.06
CA SER A 127 -18.31 5.40 -19.30
C SER A 127 -18.96 6.13 -18.14
N LYS A 128 -18.60 5.79 -16.89
CA LYS A 128 -19.11 6.47 -15.70
C LYS A 128 -18.48 7.84 -15.44
N LEU A 129 -17.33 8.09 -16.04
CA LEU A 129 -16.59 9.34 -15.90
C LEU A 129 -16.84 10.31 -17.08
N GLU A 130 -17.65 9.91 -18.02
CA GLU A 130 -18.05 10.75 -19.15
C GLU A 130 -18.73 12.03 -18.64
N ASN A 131 -18.28 13.20 -19.14
CA ASN A 131 -18.74 14.54 -18.74
C ASN A 131 -18.53 14.90 -17.25
N VAL A 132 -17.72 14.14 -16.50
CA VAL A 132 -17.39 14.44 -15.11
C VAL A 132 -16.10 15.25 -15.06
N ALA A 133 -16.19 16.55 -14.75
CA ALA A 133 -15.05 17.44 -14.66
C ALA A 133 -14.52 17.62 -13.23
N ASP A 134 -15.40 17.59 -12.24
CA ASP A 134 -15.05 17.84 -10.83
C ASP A 134 -14.18 16.71 -10.24
N PRO A 135 -12.98 17.02 -9.68
CA PRO A 135 -12.08 16.01 -9.17
C PRO A 135 -12.64 15.18 -8.01
N GLU A 136 -13.50 15.77 -7.17
CA GLU A 136 -14.07 15.04 -6.04
C GLU A 136 -15.16 14.07 -6.49
N GLN A 137 -15.96 14.46 -7.50
CA GLN A 137 -16.89 13.54 -8.15
C GLN A 137 -16.15 12.39 -8.83
N LYS A 138 -15.05 12.66 -9.53
CA LYS A 138 -14.20 11.61 -10.11
C LYS A 138 -13.76 10.61 -9.05
N ARG A 139 -13.25 11.08 -7.92
CA ARG A 139 -12.83 10.21 -6.80
C ARG A 139 -13.96 9.33 -6.28
N LYS A 140 -15.14 9.92 -6.05
CA LYS A 140 -16.32 9.20 -5.56
C LYS A 140 -16.80 8.13 -6.55
N ILE A 141 -16.85 8.46 -7.83
CA ILE A 141 -17.25 7.51 -8.88
C ILE A 141 -16.27 6.35 -8.96
N ILE A 142 -14.97 6.65 -9.04
CA ILE A 142 -13.92 5.63 -9.15
C ILE A 142 -13.91 4.73 -7.91
N GLY A 143 -13.94 5.32 -6.71
CA GLY A 143 -13.96 4.56 -5.46
C GLY A 143 -15.20 3.67 -5.34
N GLY A 144 -16.39 4.21 -5.63
CA GLY A 144 -17.63 3.46 -5.57
C GLY A 144 -17.70 2.34 -6.62
N GLU A 145 -17.20 2.59 -7.83
CA GLU A 145 -17.19 1.58 -8.88
C GLU A 145 -16.17 0.47 -8.61
N PHE A 146 -15.00 0.82 -8.05
CA PHE A 146 -14.01 -0.16 -7.62
C PHE A 146 -14.60 -1.14 -6.60
N ILE A 147 -15.32 -0.64 -5.59
CA ILE A 147 -15.97 -1.48 -4.58
C ILE A 147 -16.97 -2.44 -5.24
N ARG A 148 -17.79 -1.95 -6.19
CA ARG A 148 -18.77 -2.80 -6.89
C ARG A 148 -18.09 -3.91 -7.70
N VAL A 149 -17.06 -3.59 -8.46
CA VAL A 149 -16.32 -4.59 -9.25
C VAL A 149 -15.68 -5.61 -8.31
N PHE A 150 -15.07 -5.16 -7.22
CA PHE A 150 -14.45 -6.04 -6.24
C PHE A 150 -15.49 -6.95 -5.54
N GLU A 151 -16.66 -6.40 -5.17
CA GLU A 151 -17.77 -7.16 -4.62
C GLU A 151 -18.27 -8.23 -5.59
N GLU A 152 -18.46 -7.88 -6.86
CA GLU A 152 -18.89 -8.83 -7.90
C GLU A 152 -17.93 -10.00 -8.04
N GLU A 153 -16.61 -9.75 -7.96
CA GLU A 153 -15.60 -10.81 -8.00
C GLU A 153 -15.59 -11.62 -6.68
N ALA A 154 -15.70 -10.95 -5.54
CA ALA A 154 -15.76 -11.62 -4.25
C ALA A 154 -16.94 -12.61 -4.15
N ARG A 155 -18.11 -12.23 -4.68
CA ARG A 155 -19.32 -13.07 -4.70
C ARG A 155 -19.21 -14.32 -5.58
N LYS A 156 -18.27 -14.35 -6.53
CA LYS A 156 -18.00 -15.53 -7.37
C LYS A 156 -17.12 -16.57 -6.67
N LEU A 157 -16.56 -16.21 -5.51
CA LEU A 157 -15.58 -17.03 -4.79
C LEU A 157 -16.23 -17.69 -3.57
N ASP A 158 -15.97 -18.98 -3.40
CA ASP A 158 -16.42 -19.73 -2.24
C ASP A 158 -15.31 -19.85 -1.18
N GLY A 159 -15.73 -19.81 0.09
CA GLY A 159 -14.85 -20.10 1.23
C GLY A 159 -13.85 -18.99 1.52
N ILE A 160 -14.18 -17.74 1.20
CA ILE A 160 -13.41 -16.57 1.59
C ILE A 160 -13.92 -16.06 2.94
N ASP A 161 -13.07 -16.09 3.96
CA ASP A 161 -13.41 -15.61 5.31
C ASP A 161 -12.63 -14.36 5.70
N PHE A 162 -11.53 -14.08 4.99
CA PHE A 162 -10.63 -12.98 5.33
C PHE A 162 -10.40 -12.03 4.16
N LEU A 163 -10.22 -10.74 4.52
CA LEU A 163 -9.78 -9.68 3.61
C LEU A 163 -8.40 -9.18 4.04
N GLY A 164 -7.42 -9.31 3.15
CA GLY A 164 -6.10 -8.71 3.32
C GLY A 164 -6.14 -7.20 3.07
N GLN A 165 -5.52 -6.42 3.94
CA GLN A 165 -5.42 -4.97 3.78
C GLN A 165 -4.02 -4.46 4.03
N GLY A 166 -3.60 -3.44 3.26
CA GLY A 166 -2.31 -2.77 3.37
C GLY A 166 -2.32 -1.59 4.34
N THR A 167 -3.09 -1.66 5.42
CA THR A 167 -3.10 -0.63 6.47
C THR A 167 -1.71 -0.52 7.10
N ILE A 168 -1.18 0.69 7.21
CA ILE A 168 0.09 1.00 7.87
C ILE A 168 -0.14 1.85 9.12
N TYR A 169 0.88 2.01 9.96
CA TYR A 169 0.76 2.71 11.24
C TYR A 169 0.24 4.15 11.13
N PRO A 170 0.69 4.99 10.17
CA PRO A 170 0.13 6.32 9.95
C PRO A 170 -1.39 6.33 9.71
N ASP A 171 -1.92 5.36 8.97
CA ASP A 171 -3.37 5.25 8.71
C ASP A 171 -4.17 5.08 10.01
N ILE A 172 -3.60 4.39 11.00
CA ILE A 172 -4.23 4.17 12.31
C ILE A 172 -4.24 5.45 13.13
N VAL A 173 -3.12 6.16 13.16
CA VAL A 173 -2.98 7.41 13.91
C VAL A 173 -3.92 8.48 13.34
N GLU A 174 -3.95 8.63 12.03
CA GLU A 174 -4.83 9.56 11.35
C GLU A 174 -6.32 9.24 11.51
N SER A 175 -6.68 7.95 11.60
CA SER A 175 -8.08 7.54 11.79
C SER A 175 -8.65 7.85 13.17
N GLY A 176 -7.84 8.20 14.15
CA GLY A 176 -8.28 8.67 15.47
C GLY A 176 -8.96 10.04 15.44
N THR A 177 -8.82 10.80 14.36
CA THR A 177 -9.48 12.09 14.18
C THR A 177 -10.81 11.95 13.44
N LYS A 178 -11.83 12.76 13.79
CA LYS A 178 -13.18 12.70 13.16
C LYS A 178 -13.15 12.86 11.62
N THR A 179 -12.14 13.53 11.09
CA THR A 179 -11.91 13.75 9.66
C THR A 179 -11.39 12.50 8.95
N ALA A 180 -10.70 11.63 9.64
CA ALA A 180 -10.08 10.43 9.10
C ALA A 180 -11.08 9.31 8.77
N LYS A 181 -12.27 9.29 9.37
CA LYS A 181 -13.34 8.37 8.96
C LYS A 181 -13.78 8.57 7.51
N MET A 182 -13.67 9.78 6.99
CA MET A 182 -13.99 10.10 5.58
C MET A 182 -12.84 9.73 4.61
N VAL A 183 -11.59 9.81 5.06
CA VAL A 183 -10.41 9.49 4.21
C VAL A 183 -10.24 7.97 4.06
N LYS A 184 -10.62 7.19 5.07
CA LYS A 184 -10.52 5.72 5.06
C LYS A 184 -11.38 5.00 4.02
N SER A 185 -12.45 5.62 3.56
CA SER A 185 -13.35 4.99 2.57
C SER A 185 -12.73 4.80 1.17
N HIS A 186 -11.59 5.43 0.89
CA HIS A 186 -10.96 5.41 -0.44
C HIS A 186 -9.75 4.48 -0.58
N HIS A 187 -9.20 3.98 0.53
CA HIS A 187 -8.04 3.07 0.53
C HIS A 187 -8.34 1.68 1.06
N ASN A 188 -9.47 1.51 1.73
CA ASN A 188 -9.91 0.24 2.27
C ASN A 188 -11.20 -0.20 1.58
N VAL A 189 -11.30 -1.47 1.26
CA VAL A 189 -12.52 -2.14 0.78
C VAL A 189 -13.62 -2.13 1.88
N GLY A 190 -13.61 -1.14 2.76
CA GLY A 190 -14.54 -0.95 3.88
C GLY A 190 -15.95 -0.47 3.51
N GLY A 191 -16.26 -0.44 2.20
CA GLY A 191 -17.61 -0.16 1.68
C GLY A 191 -18.32 -1.41 1.16
N LEU A 192 -17.79 -2.60 1.45
CA LEU A 192 -18.49 -3.85 1.12
C LEU A 192 -19.80 -3.97 1.91
N PRO A 193 -20.85 -4.56 1.30
CA PRO A 193 -22.12 -4.80 1.96
C PRO A 193 -21.99 -5.64 3.23
N GLU A 194 -22.93 -5.47 4.16
CA GLU A 194 -22.92 -6.17 5.46
C GLU A 194 -23.01 -7.69 5.34
N ASP A 195 -23.51 -8.23 4.24
CA ASP A 195 -23.58 -9.65 3.95
C ASP A 195 -22.25 -10.24 3.47
N LEU A 196 -21.29 -9.41 3.08
CA LEU A 196 -19.90 -9.78 2.80
C LEU A 196 -19.01 -9.39 3.98
N GLN A 197 -19.17 -10.05 5.11
CA GLN A 197 -18.36 -9.82 6.30
C GLN A 197 -17.10 -10.68 6.25
N PHE A 198 -15.95 -10.00 6.14
CA PHE A 198 -14.64 -10.62 6.23
C PHE A 198 -13.92 -10.19 7.49
N GLU A 199 -13.19 -11.11 8.11
CA GLU A 199 -12.19 -10.76 9.10
C GLU A 199 -10.97 -10.12 8.41
N LEU A 200 -10.36 -9.11 9.03
CA LEU A 200 -9.24 -8.40 8.45
C LEU A 200 -7.90 -9.07 8.77
N VAL A 201 -7.05 -9.16 7.76
CA VAL A 201 -5.62 -9.50 7.91
C VAL A 201 -4.79 -8.29 7.51
N GLU A 202 -4.17 -7.64 8.47
CA GLU A 202 -3.44 -6.37 8.32
C GLU A 202 -1.96 -6.50 8.74
N PRO A 203 -1.14 -7.20 7.97
CA PRO A 203 0.21 -7.55 8.40
C PRO A 203 1.18 -6.36 8.51
N LEU A 204 0.84 -5.21 7.92
CA LEU A 204 1.68 -4.01 7.92
C LEU A 204 1.27 -2.97 8.97
N ARG A 205 0.26 -3.26 9.79
CA ARG A 205 -0.40 -2.30 10.68
C ARG A 205 0.53 -1.57 11.66
N GLN A 206 1.66 -2.17 11.99
CA GLN A 206 2.64 -1.61 12.94
C GLN A 206 3.81 -0.91 12.25
N LEU A 207 3.84 -0.85 10.92
CA LEU A 207 4.96 -0.33 10.15
C LEU A 207 4.72 1.07 9.62
N PHE A 208 5.81 1.83 9.55
CA PHE A 208 5.89 3.03 8.73
C PHE A 208 6.22 2.69 7.27
N LYS A 209 5.99 3.64 6.36
CA LYS A 209 6.18 3.43 4.92
C LYS A 209 7.57 2.94 4.53
N ASP A 210 8.60 3.47 5.19
CA ASP A 210 9.98 3.06 4.93
C ASP A 210 10.26 1.64 5.40
N GLU A 211 9.62 1.22 6.47
CA GLU A 211 9.72 -0.14 6.99
C GLU A 211 9.02 -1.12 6.06
N VAL A 212 7.85 -0.78 5.52
CA VAL A 212 7.18 -1.57 4.48
C VAL A 212 8.10 -1.81 3.28
N ARG A 213 8.81 -0.78 2.81
CA ARG A 213 9.79 -0.93 1.73
C ARG A 213 10.96 -1.85 2.11
N ARG A 214 11.44 -1.76 3.35
CA ARG A 214 12.50 -2.66 3.85
C ARG A 214 12.02 -4.11 3.91
N VAL A 215 10.79 -4.35 4.37
CA VAL A 215 10.18 -5.69 4.34
C VAL A 215 10.12 -6.21 2.91
N GLY A 216 9.64 -5.43 1.95
CA GLY A 216 9.62 -5.81 0.54
C GLY A 216 10.99 -6.20 0.01
N ARG A 217 12.04 -5.42 0.32
CA ARG A 217 13.43 -5.75 -0.06
C ARG A 217 13.92 -7.03 0.58
N SER A 218 13.65 -7.22 1.87
CA SER A 218 14.07 -8.45 2.59
C SER A 218 13.40 -9.71 2.05
N MET A 219 12.26 -9.57 1.38
CA MET A 219 11.55 -10.65 0.71
C MET A 219 11.95 -10.84 -0.76
N GLY A 220 12.92 -10.07 -1.26
CA GLY A 220 13.41 -10.16 -2.63
C GLY A 220 12.47 -9.59 -3.68
N MET A 221 11.56 -8.70 -3.30
CA MET A 221 10.67 -8.05 -4.26
C MET A 221 11.43 -7.13 -5.21
N PRO A 222 10.99 -7.02 -6.48
CA PRO A 222 11.63 -6.15 -7.47
C PRO A 222 11.70 -4.69 -7.00
N GLU A 223 12.87 -4.07 -7.13
CA GLU A 223 13.11 -2.71 -6.63
C GLU A 223 12.16 -1.67 -7.26
N HIS A 224 11.77 -1.84 -8.51
CA HIS A 224 10.84 -0.93 -9.18
C HIS A 224 9.43 -0.92 -8.57
N LEU A 225 9.00 -2.02 -7.92
CA LEU A 225 7.74 -2.05 -7.14
C LEU A 225 7.90 -1.32 -5.80
N ILE A 226 9.05 -1.51 -5.15
CA ILE A 226 9.33 -0.99 -3.81
C ILE A 226 9.54 0.53 -3.84
N THR A 227 10.27 1.02 -4.88
CA THR A 227 10.59 2.44 -5.06
C THR A 227 9.57 3.20 -5.90
N ARG A 228 8.42 2.59 -6.17
CA ARG A 228 7.37 3.24 -6.92
C ARG A 228 6.96 4.57 -6.26
N HIS A 229 6.89 5.62 -7.09
CA HIS A 229 6.37 6.90 -6.64
C HIS A 229 4.91 6.78 -6.15
N PRO A 230 4.53 7.54 -5.11
CA PRO A 230 3.15 7.59 -4.66
C PRO A 230 2.20 7.90 -5.82
N PHE A 231 1.10 7.19 -5.88
CA PHE A 231 0.10 7.35 -6.90
C PHE A 231 -1.29 7.30 -6.26
N PRO A 232 -2.16 8.29 -6.54
CA PRO A 232 -3.46 8.36 -5.90
C PRO A 232 -4.35 7.19 -6.31
N GLY A 233 -5.23 6.74 -5.42
CA GLY A 233 -6.19 5.66 -5.68
C GLY A 233 -7.04 5.87 -6.94
N PRO A 234 -7.53 7.10 -7.23
CA PRO A 234 -8.25 7.41 -8.48
C PRO A 234 -7.37 7.39 -9.74
N GLY A 235 -6.10 7.09 -9.63
CA GLY A 235 -5.19 7.04 -10.77
C GLY A 235 -4.97 8.38 -11.43
N LEU A 236 -4.78 8.35 -12.75
CA LEU A 236 -4.56 9.54 -13.56
C LEU A 236 -5.79 10.46 -13.67
N ALA A 237 -6.98 9.99 -13.33
CA ALA A 237 -8.22 10.76 -13.45
C ALA A 237 -8.17 12.14 -12.79
N VAL A 238 -7.56 12.23 -11.60
CA VAL A 238 -7.46 13.50 -10.86
C VAL A 238 -6.42 14.46 -11.42
N ARG A 239 -5.58 14.00 -12.33
CA ARG A 239 -4.58 14.82 -13.05
C ARG A 239 -5.11 15.36 -14.39
N ILE A 240 -6.24 14.83 -14.88
CA ILE A 240 -6.88 15.30 -16.11
C ILE A 240 -7.82 16.45 -15.75
N LEU A 241 -7.57 17.62 -16.31
CA LEU A 241 -8.44 18.79 -16.18
C LEU A 241 -9.68 18.60 -17.07
N GLY A 242 -10.84 18.95 -16.52
CA GLY A 242 -12.11 18.76 -17.20
C GLY A 242 -12.55 17.29 -17.27
N ASP A 243 -13.34 16.96 -18.27
CA ASP A 243 -13.83 15.61 -18.53
C ASP A 243 -12.71 14.61 -18.88
N ILE A 244 -12.99 13.34 -18.70
CA ILE A 244 -12.06 12.25 -19.01
C ILE A 244 -12.44 11.63 -20.34
N THR A 245 -11.47 11.58 -21.26
CA THR A 245 -11.61 10.86 -22.53
C THR A 245 -10.48 9.85 -22.71
N PRO A 246 -10.69 8.76 -23.47
CA PRO A 246 -9.61 7.80 -23.74
C PRO A 246 -8.34 8.44 -24.33
N GLU A 247 -8.51 9.47 -25.17
CA GLU A 247 -7.38 10.22 -25.74
C GLU A 247 -6.58 10.97 -24.68
N LYS A 248 -7.26 11.72 -23.79
CA LYS A 248 -6.61 12.44 -22.66
C LYS A 248 -5.88 11.48 -21.73
N VAL A 249 -6.47 10.32 -21.44
CA VAL A 249 -5.84 9.28 -20.62
C VAL A 249 -4.54 8.80 -21.28
N ARG A 250 -4.58 8.46 -22.58
CA ARG A 250 -3.40 8.01 -23.33
C ARG A 250 -2.30 9.05 -23.34
N ILE A 251 -2.64 10.30 -23.65
CA ILE A 251 -1.67 11.42 -23.68
C ILE A 251 -1.00 11.56 -22.29
N LEU A 252 -1.80 11.50 -21.22
CA LEU A 252 -1.27 11.64 -19.87
C LEU A 252 -0.44 10.43 -19.45
N GLN A 253 -0.82 9.21 -19.83
CA GLN A 253 -0.02 8.00 -19.61
C GLN A 253 1.35 8.09 -20.29
N ASP A 254 1.39 8.55 -21.54
CA ASP A 254 2.64 8.73 -22.27
C ASP A 254 3.53 9.82 -21.66
N ALA A 255 2.93 10.95 -21.27
CA ALA A 255 3.64 12.06 -20.63
C ALA A 255 4.18 11.65 -19.24
N ASP A 256 3.38 10.96 -18.41
CA ASP A 256 3.80 10.46 -17.09
C ASP A 256 4.94 9.44 -17.22
N ASP A 257 4.87 8.54 -18.21
CA ASP A 257 5.91 7.54 -18.48
C ASP A 257 7.24 8.20 -18.88
N ILE A 258 7.21 9.18 -19.78
CA ILE A 258 8.40 9.94 -20.19
C ILE A 258 8.99 10.68 -18.97
N TYR A 259 8.15 11.34 -18.18
CA TYR A 259 8.59 12.09 -17.01
C TYR A 259 9.22 11.19 -15.95
N ILE A 260 8.57 10.10 -15.60
CA ILE A 260 9.06 9.14 -14.57
C ILE A 260 10.36 8.47 -15.02
N ARG A 261 10.46 8.08 -16.29
CA ARG A 261 11.71 7.54 -16.84
C ARG A 261 12.83 8.57 -16.81
N GLY A 262 12.55 9.80 -17.23
CA GLY A 262 13.52 10.88 -17.17
C GLY A 262 14.03 11.16 -15.75
N LEU A 263 13.16 11.15 -14.75
CA LEU A 263 13.56 11.29 -13.34
C LEU A 263 14.45 10.13 -12.87
N ARG A 264 14.14 8.90 -13.25
CA ARG A 264 14.95 7.73 -12.87
C ARG A 264 16.34 7.78 -13.50
N GLU A 265 16.43 8.15 -14.76
CA GLU A 265 17.71 8.33 -15.48
C GLU A 265 18.54 9.47 -14.88
N TYR A 266 17.91 10.59 -14.53
CA TYR A 266 18.56 11.73 -13.88
C TYR A 266 19.07 11.33 -12.49
N LYS A 267 18.28 10.60 -11.71
CA LYS A 267 18.69 10.09 -10.38
C LYS A 267 19.95 9.22 -10.44
N VAL A 268 20.07 8.39 -11.48
CA VAL A 268 21.28 7.56 -11.66
C VAL A 268 22.54 8.40 -11.94
N ARG A 269 22.37 9.58 -12.52
CA ARG A 269 23.49 10.50 -12.82
C ARG A 269 23.93 11.35 -11.64
N LEU A 270 23.11 11.49 -10.60
CA LEU A 270 23.42 12.25 -9.41
C LEU A 270 24.22 11.39 -8.41
N SER A 271 25.21 11.99 -7.73
CA SER A 271 25.83 11.37 -6.57
C SER A 271 24.81 11.21 -5.42
N GLY A 272 24.94 10.18 -4.60
CA GLY A 272 23.93 9.70 -3.67
C GLY A 272 23.24 10.74 -2.76
N GLU A 273 23.90 11.85 -2.44
CA GLU A 273 23.35 12.91 -1.58
C GLU A 273 22.49 13.92 -2.35
N GLU A 274 22.86 14.24 -3.58
CA GLU A 274 22.08 15.12 -4.46
C GLU A 274 20.79 14.44 -4.95
N ALA A 275 20.84 13.12 -5.19
CA ALA A 275 19.68 12.35 -5.59
C ALA A 275 18.56 12.34 -4.53
N ARG A 276 18.90 12.46 -3.25
CA ARG A 276 17.93 12.54 -2.15
C ARG A 276 17.21 13.88 -2.11
N ARG A 277 17.86 14.99 -2.52
CA ARG A 277 17.26 16.34 -2.50
C ARG A 277 16.28 16.57 -3.65
N VAL A 278 16.44 15.90 -4.77
CA VAL A 278 15.57 16.06 -5.96
C VAL A 278 14.25 15.27 -5.83
N LEU A 279 14.18 14.30 -4.92
CA LEU A 279 13.07 13.37 -4.80
C LEU A 279 12.32 13.45 -3.45
N ALA A 280 12.75 14.34 -2.56
CA ALA A 280 12.03 14.71 -1.35
C ALA A 280 10.99 15.78 -1.65
#